data_a110d34a137a4d3dd6eaa9bb2c392d80
#
_entry.id   a110d34a137a4d3dd6eaa9bb2c392d80
#
_cell.length_a   1.000
_cell.length_b   1.000
_cell.length_c   1.000
_cell.angle_alpha   90.00
_cell.angle_beta   90.00
_cell.angle_gamma   90.00
#
_symmetry.space_group_name_H-M   'P 1'
#
loop_
_entity.id
_entity.type
_entity.pdbx_description
1 polymer ?
#
loop_
_entity_poly.entity_id
_entity_poly.type
_entity_poly.pdbx_seq_one_letter_code
_entity_poly.pdbx_strand_id
1 'polypeptide(L)'
;LFFCCTFFLFLAFNSLSNETGTIIEIDNPKFSEKGLTNNEYEIKAEKGLKSPDGMKLIQVEGKFKTKDDIWIFMNAEIGIFNQTSNNIRLEKNIHFYTDANETISSEFATYDIESGIIELTNNVLFKNNEIEIHANKCTLSNGFEKIIYDGNVLTKISIKNK
;
A
#
# COMPACT_ATOMS: atom_id res chain seq x y z
N LEU A 1 57.91 -0.50 50.74
CA LEU A 1 56.50 -0.19 50.59
C LEU A 1 56.10 -0.45 49.12
N PHE A 2 55.59 -1.68 48.83
CA PHE A 2 55.19 -2.05 47.51
C PHE A 2 53.71 -1.73 47.33
N PHE A 3 53.40 -0.83 46.40
CA PHE A 3 52.01 -0.55 45.98
C PHE A 3 51.69 -1.39 44.70
N CYS A 4 51.00 -2.46 44.91
CA CYS A 4 50.51 -3.31 43.81
C CYS A 4 49.29 -2.67 43.17
N CYS A 5 49.45 -2.06 41.97
CA CYS A 5 48.41 -1.49 41.20
C CYS A 5 47.80 -2.58 40.30
N THR A 6 46.73 -3.22 40.77
CA THR A 6 45.96 -4.15 39.96
C THR A 6 45.10 -3.36 38.95
N PHE A 7 45.56 -3.37 37.72
CA PHE A 7 44.85 -2.83 36.58
C PHE A 7 43.68 -3.76 36.23
N PHE A 8 42.46 -3.41 36.66
CA PHE A 8 41.26 -4.13 36.33
C PHE A 8 40.85 -3.73 34.90
N LEU A 9 41.19 -4.59 33.93
CA LEU A 9 40.74 -4.44 32.54
C LEU A 9 39.25 -4.81 32.45
N PHE A 10 38.40 -3.79 32.51
CA PHE A 10 36.94 -3.95 32.25
C PHE A 10 36.77 -4.11 30.76
N LEU A 11 36.78 -5.36 30.28
CA LEU A 11 36.27 -5.70 28.94
C LEU A 11 34.77 -5.51 28.94
N ALA A 12 34.31 -4.34 28.50
CA ALA A 12 32.94 -4.12 28.14
C ALA A 12 32.64 -4.97 26.89
N PHE A 13 32.07 -6.15 27.10
CA PHE A 13 31.37 -6.89 26.06
C PHE A 13 30.16 -6.08 25.66
N ASN A 14 30.30 -5.26 24.62
CA ASN A 14 29.18 -4.80 23.87
C ASN A 14 28.60 -6.02 23.13
N SER A 15 27.68 -6.72 23.78
CA SER A 15 26.80 -7.64 23.07
C SER A 15 25.94 -6.77 22.14
N LEU A 16 26.33 -6.65 20.87
CA LEU A 16 25.38 -6.35 19.81
C LEU A 16 24.36 -7.50 19.83
N SER A 17 23.27 -7.29 20.51
CA SER A 17 22.07 -8.09 20.28
C SER A 17 21.59 -7.73 18.89
N ASN A 18 22.01 -8.49 17.88
CA ASN A 18 21.26 -8.61 16.64
C ASN A 18 19.92 -9.22 17.05
N GLU A 19 18.93 -8.39 17.29
CA GLU A 19 17.53 -8.82 17.26
C GLU A 19 17.23 -9.26 15.82
N THR A 20 17.57 -10.49 15.51
CA THR A 20 17.01 -11.19 14.35
C THR A 20 15.55 -11.43 14.69
N GLY A 21 14.71 -10.42 14.37
CA GLY A 21 13.28 -10.51 14.57
C GLY A 21 12.76 -11.76 13.86
N THR A 22 12.02 -12.60 14.60
CA THR A 22 11.39 -13.79 14.03
C THR A 22 10.45 -13.38 12.91
N ILE A 23 10.67 -13.90 11.70
CA ILE A 23 9.75 -13.75 10.57
C ILE A 23 8.71 -14.85 10.69
N ILE A 24 7.44 -14.47 10.74
CA ILE A 24 6.30 -15.40 10.75
C ILE A 24 5.69 -15.42 9.34
N GLU A 25 5.67 -16.59 8.74
CA GLU A 25 4.99 -16.82 7.46
C GLU A 25 3.53 -17.18 7.71
N ILE A 26 2.62 -16.57 6.95
CA ILE A 26 1.18 -16.75 7.04
C ILE A 26 0.65 -17.04 5.64
N ASP A 27 0.02 -18.19 5.47
CA ASP A 27 -0.61 -18.57 4.21
C ASP A 27 -2.02 -17.97 4.12
N ASN A 28 -2.34 -17.41 2.94
CA ASN A 28 -3.64 -16.83 2.62
C ASN A 28 -4.19 -15.86 3.68
N PRO A 29 -3.39 -14.85 4.12
CA PRO A 29 -3.87 -13.87 5.08
C PRO A 29 -5.04 -13.07 4.52
N LYS A 30 -6.02 -12.80 5.40
CA LYS A 30 -7.20 -12.00 5.08
C LYS A 30 -7.41 -10.94 6.14
N PHE A 31 -7.61 -9.70 5.70
CA PHE A 31 -7.92 -8.56 6.55
C PHE A 31 -9.24 -7.96 6.10
N SER A 32 -10.15 -7.69 7.02
CA SER A 32 -11.40 -7.00 6.71
C SER A 32 -11.78 -6.11 7.87
N GLU A 33 -12.24 -4.93 7.57
CA GLU A 33 -12.75 -4.00 8.58
C GLU A 33 -13.97 -3.25 8.03
N LYS A 34 -14.94 -2.99 8.91
CA LYS A 34 -15.96 -1.98 8.67
C LYS A 34 -15.45 -0.69 9.31
N GLY A 35 -14.96 0.23 8.46
CA GLY A 35 -14.45 1.50 8.93
C GLY A 35 -15.51 2.31 9.66
N LEU A 36 -15.08 3.23 10.54
CA LEU A 36 -15.94 4.18 11.27
C LEU A 36 -16.79 5.05 10.32
N THR A 37 -16.43 5.12 9.05
CA THR A 37 -17.11 5.88 7.97
C THR A 37 -18.06 5.04 7.13
N ASN A 38 -18.45 3.84 7.54
CA ASN A 38 -19.24 2.88 6.76
C ASN A 38 -18.54 2.33 5.49
N ASN A 39 -17.29 2.63 5.26
CA ASN A 39 -16.53 2.06 4.16
C ASN A 39 -16.10 0.64 4.56
N GLU A 40 -16.61 -0.34 3.83
CA GLU A 40 -16.24 -1.74 4.01
C GLU A 40 -15.05 -2.04 3.09
N TYR A 41 -14.01 -2.67 3.63
CA TYR A 41 -12.90 -3.15 2.82
C TYR A 41 -12.49 -4.58 3.21
N GLU A 42 -11.91 -5.26 2.25
CA GLU A 42 -11.31 -6.57 2.42
C GLU A 42 -10.00 -6.60 1.63
N ILE A 43 -8.92 -7.05 2.26
CA ILE A 43 -7.62 -7.27 1.64
C ILE A 43 -7.22 -8.72 1.87
N LYS A 44 -6.78 -9.40 0.81
CA LYS A 44 -6.25 -10.77 0.82
C LYS A 44 -4.88 -10.78 0.19
N ALA A 45 -4.10 -11.80 0.51
CA ALA A 45 -2.86 -12.10 -0.19
C ALA A 45 -2.65 -13.63 -0.23
N GLU A 46 -1.82 -14.11 -1.15
CA GLU A 46 -1.42 -15.52 -1.15
C GLU A 46 -0.51 -15.85 0.03
N LYS A 47 0.37 -14.91 0.39
CA LYS A 47 1.34 -15.07 1.48
C LYS A 47 1.56 -13.77 2.23
N GLY A 48 1.73 -13.88 3.54
CA GLY A 48 2.13 -12.80 4.43
C GLY A 48 3.43 -13.16 5.16
N LEU A 49 4.37 -12.21 5.21
CA LEU A 49 5.60 -12.32 5.97
C LEU A 49 5.59 -11.23 7.05
N LYS A 50 5.27 -11.62 8.29
CA LYS A 50 5.21 -10.70 9.43
C LYS A 50 6.59 -10.57 10.07
N SER A 51 7.00 -9.33 10.31
CA SER A 51 8.19 -8.94 11.06
C SER A 51 7.79 -7.99 12.20
N PRO A 52 8.70 -7.63 13.12
CA PRO A 52 8.43 -6.65 14.17
C PRO A 52 7.96 -5.29 13.63
N ASP A 53 8.48 -4.87 12.46
CA ASP A 53 8.21 -3.55 11.88
C ASP A 53 6.94 -3.50 11.02
N GLY A 54 6.32 -4.65 10.73
CA GLY A 54 5.12 -4.69 9.88
C GLY A 54 4.91 -6.03 9.17
N MET A 55 4.30 -5.97 8.00
CA MET A 55 3.97 -7.16 7.22
C MET A 55 4.19 -6.92 5.73
N LYS A 56 4.87 -7.85 5.07
CA LYS A 56 4.94 -7.93 3.61
C LYS A 56 3.92 -8.93 3.11
N LEU A 57 3.10 -8.53 2.14
CA LEU A 57 2.09 -9.34 1.47
C LEU A 57 2.53 -9.62 0.03
N ILE A 58 2.22 -10.80 -0.47
CA ILE A 58 2.55 -11.25 -1.82
C ILE A 58 1.25 -11.64 -2.52
N GLN A 59 1.07 -11.18 -3.77
CA GLN A 59 -0.14 -11.31 -4.58
C GLN A 59 -1.36 -10.79 -3.81
N VAL A 60 -1.45 -9.46 -3.76
CA VAL A 60 -2.46 -8.75 -2.98
C VAL A 60 -3.69 -8.51 -3.82
N GLU A 61 -4.84 -8.84 -3.27
CA GLU A 61 -6.16 -8.50 -3.78
C GLU A 61 -6.89 -7.66 -2.75
N GLY A 62 -7.51 -6.58 -3.18
CA GLY A 62 -8.31 -5.70 -2.35
C GLY A 62 -9.68 -5.46 -2.94
N LYS A 63 -10.68 -5.22 -2.11
CA LYS A 63 -11.96 -4.65 -2.51
C LYS A 63 -12.40 -3.62 -1.49
N PHE A 64 -12.95 -2.54 -2.00
CA PHE A 64 -13.37 -1.39 -1.23
C PHE A 64 -14.79 -1.02 -1.64
N LYS A 65 -15.65 -0.73 -0.70
CA LYS A 65 -17.00 -0.28 -0.96
C LYS A 65 -17.08 1.24 -0.81
N THR A 66 -17.53 1.94 -1.85
CA THR A 66 -17.77 3.39 -1.77
C THR A 66 -19.07 3.68 -1.02
N LYS A 67 -19.31 4.95 -0.70
CA LYS A 67 -20.57 5.41 -0.08
C LYS A 67 -21.80 5.18 -0.98
N ASP A 68 -21.60 5.17 -2.30
CA ASP A 68 -22.64 4.92 -3.29
C ASP A 68 -22.84 3.43 -3.61
N ASP A 69 -22.37 2.55 -2.71
CA ASP A 69 -22.46 1.09 -2.85
C ASP A 69 -21.70 0.50 -4.06
N ILE A 70 -20.78 1.25 -4.66
CA ILE A 70 -19.93 0.78 -5.76
C ILE A 70 -18.74 0.00 -5.18
N TRP A 71 -18.46 -1.16 -5.75
CA TRP A 71 -17.27 -1.92 -5.42
C TRP A 71 -16.11 -1.52 -6.32
N ILE A 72 -14.98 -1.21 -5.69
CA ILE A 72 -13.68 -1.00 -6.32
C ILE A 72 -12.79 -2.16 -5.94
N PHE A 73 -12.23 -2.83 -6.94
CA PHE A 73 -11.29 -3.93 -6.78
C PHE A 73 -9.87 -3.44 -6.99
N MET A 74 -8.91 -4.08 -6.34
CA MET A 74 -7.49 -3.74 -6.44
C MET A 74 -6.66 -5.01 -6.50
N ASN A 75 -5.64 -5.01 -7.37
CA ASN A 75 -4.60 -6.03 -7.40
C ASN A 75 -3.23 -5.36 -7.35
N ALA A 76 -2.26 -6.03 -6.69
CA ALA A 76 -0.85 -5.67 -6.69
C ALA A 76 0.01 -6.91 -6.45
N GLU A 77 1.25 -6.93 -6.95
CA GLU A 77 2.15 -8.07 -6.67
C GLU A 77 2.66 -8.05 -5.23
N ILE A 78 2.93 -6.87 -4.68
CA ILE A 78 3.52 -6.70 -3.35
C ILE A 78 2.74 -5.64 -2.58
N GLY A 79 2.43 -5.94 -1.32
CA GLY A 79 1.96 -5.00 -0.32
C GLY A 79 2.90 -4.97 0.87
N ILE A 80 3.20 -3.80 1.40
CA ILE A 80 4.05 -3.60 2.59
C ILE A 80 3.26 -2.76 3.56
N PHE A 81 2.78 -3.38 4.63
CA PHE A 81 2.20 -2.67 5.77
C PHE A 81 3.31 -2.25 6.73
N ASN A 82 3.41 -0.96 7.02
CA ASN A 82 4.31 -0.42 8.03
C ASN A 82 3.48 -0.03 9.27
N GLN A 83 3.76 -0.70 10.38
CA GLN A 83 3.01 -0.49 11.62
C GLN A 83 3.31 0.87 12.26
N THR A 84 4.51 1.40 12.09
CA THR A 84 4.92 2.68 12.70
C THR A 84 4.28 3.87 11.99
N SER A 85 4.25 3.85 10.66
CA SER A 85 3.68 4.93 9.83
C SER A 85 2.21 4.72 9.49
N ASN A 86 1.62 3.61 9.93
CA ASN A 86 0.22 3.24 9.70
C ASN A 86 -0.21 3.38 8.23
N ASN A 87 0.66 2.94 7.31
CA ASN A 87 0.39 2.98 5.88
C ASN A 87 0.64 1.63 5.21
N ILE A 88 0.03 1.46 4.03
CA ILE A 88 0.26 0.33 3.15
C ILE A 88 0.87 0.86 1.86
N ARG A 89 2.05 0.37 1.51
CA ARG A 89 2.68 0.61 0.22
C ARG A 89 2.42 -0.58 -0.69
N LEU A 90 1.98 -0.30 -1.91
CA LEU A 90 1.79 -1.30 -2.96
C LEU A 90 2.85 -1.10 -4.04
N GLU A 91 3.33 -2.19 -4.60
CA GLU A 91 4.38 -2.19 -5.62
C GLU A 91 4.06 -3.20 -6.71
N LYS A 92 4.36 -2.82 -7.93
CA LYS A 92 4.26 -3.61 -9.16
C LYS A 92 2.84 -4.01 -9.55
N ASN A 93 2.53 -3.73 -10.81
CA ASN A 93 1.29 -4.13 -11.46
C ASN A 93 0.03 -3.78 -10.65
N ILE A 94 -0.01 -2.53 -10.18
CA ILE A 94 -1.14 -2.05 -9.41
C ILE A 94 -2.27 -1.72 -10.35
N HIS A 95 -3.44 -2.32 -10.12
CA HIS A 95 -4.68 -2.08 -10.86
C HIS A 95 -5.84 -1.89 -9.90
N PHE A 96 -6.50 -0.74 -10.00
CA PHE A 96 -7.83 -0.52 -9.44
C PHE A 96 -8.84 -0.61 -10.57
N TYR A 97 -9.97 -1.26 -10.36
CA TYR A 97 -11.01 -1.40 -11.38
C TYR A 97 -12.39 -1.51 -10.77
N THR A 98 -13.39 -1.14 -11.56
CA THR A 98 -14.83 -1.23 -11.22
C THR A 98 -15.55 -2.11 -12.21
N ASP A 99 -16.76 -2.55 -11.85
CA ASP A 99 -17.66 -3.28 -12.77
C ASP A 99 -18.11 -2.43 -13.97
N ALA A 100 -17.93 -1.10 -13.91
CA ALA A 100 -18.24 -0.17 -15.00
C ALA A 100 -17.13 -0.06 -16.07
N ASN A 101 -16.10 -0.92 -16.04
CA ASN A 101 -14.94 -0.88 -16.91
C ASN A 101 -14.06 0.38 -16.73
N GLU A 102 -14.08 0.98 -15.55
CA GLU A 102 -13.12 2.01 -15.18
C GLU A 102 -11.90 1.36 -14.55
N THR A 103 -10.73 1.76 -14.98
CA THR A 103 -9.45 1.21 -14.48
C THR A 103 -8.47 2.33 -14.18
N ILE A 104 -7.69 2.19 -13.09
CA ILE A 104 -6.52 3.00 -12.81
C ILE A 104 -5.35 2.07 -12.56
N SER A 105 -4.24 2.27 -13.24
CA SER A 105 -3.01 1.51 -13.03
C SER A 105 -1.83 2.41 -12.69
N SER A 106 -0.85 1.86 -11.96
CA SER A 106 0.41 2.53 -11.62
C SER A 106 1.48 1.50 -11.23
N GLU A 107 2.72 1.95 -11.04
CA GLU A 107 3.80 1.11 -10.53
C GLU A 107 3.88 1.10 -9.00
N PHE A 108 3.50 2.22 -8.38
CA PHE A 108 3.51 2.38 -6.92
C PHE A 108 2.21 3.01 -6.44
N ALA A 109 1.76 2.58 -5.27
CA ALA A 109 0.70 3.27 -4.54
C ALA A 109 1.02 3.27 -3.04
N THR A 110 0.54 4.28 -2.33
CA THR A 110 0.58 4.36 -0.88
C THR A 110 -0.82 4.66 -0.37
N TYR A 111 -1.31 3.84 0.53
CA TYR A 111 -2.57 4.05 1.25
C TYR A 111 -2.27 4.47 2.68
N ASP A 112 -2.65 5.68 3.02
CA ASP A 112 -2.64 6.19 4.39
C ASP A 112 -3.96 5.78 5.07
N ILE A 113 -3.85 4.90 6.07
CA ILE A 113 -5.01 4.28 6.73
C ILE A 113 -5.80 5.32 7.55
N GLU A 114 -5.12 6.30 8.13
CA GLU A 114 -5.75 7.32 8.99
C GLU A 114 -6.56 8.32 8.17
N SER A 115 -5.98 8.86 7.10
CA SER A 115 -6.66 9.83 6.24
C SER A 115 -7.56 9.20 5.18
N GLY A 116 -7.40 7.91 4.87
CA GLY A 116 -8.09 7.22 3.79
C GLY A 116 -7.66 7.68 2.40
N ILE A 117 -6.48 8.33 2.28
CA ILE A 117 -5.95 8.82 1.01
C ILE A 117 -5.09 7.74 0.36
N ILE A 118 -5.31 7.54 -0.96
CA ILE A 118 -4.44 6.70 -1.79
C ILE A 118 -3.72 7.61 -2.78
N GLU A 119 -2.40 7.53 -2.79
CA GLU A 119 -1.54 8.15 -3.79
C GLU A 119 -0.96 7.09 -4.73
N LEU A 120 -1.20 7.25 -6.03
CA LEU A 120 -0.59 6.44 -7.08
C LEU A 120 0.50 7.26 -7.77
N THR A 121 1.63 6.63 -8.04
CA THR A 121 2.78 7.29 -8.69
C THR A 121 3.42 6.38 -9.72
N ASN A 122 4.14 6.99 -10.65
CA ASN A 122 4.83 6.39 -11.78
C ASN A 122 3.87 5.69 -12.77
N ASN A 123 3.83 6.23 -13.97
CA ASN A 123 3.04 5.68 -15.08
C ASN A 123 1.56 5.49 -14.73
N VAL A 124 0.96 6.51 -14.10
CA VAL A 124 -0.47 6.47 -13.79
C VAL A 124 -1.27 6.55 -15.08
N LEU A 125 -2.14 5.56 -15.26
CA LEU A 125 -3.06 5.45 -16.40
C LEU A 125 -4.48 5.20 -15.90
N PHE A 126 -5.37 6.16 -16.11
CA PHE A 126 -6.81 5.94 -16.02
C PHE A 126 -7.38 5.62 -17.39
N LYS A 127 -8.32 4.71 -17.44
CA LYS A 127 -9.03 4.35 -18.65
C LYS A 127 -10.46 3.92 -18.37
N ASN A 128 -11.38 4.41 -19.20
CA ASN A 128 -12.73 3.89 -19.34
C ASN A 128 -13.11 3.81 -20.83
N ASN A 129 -14.39 3.64 -21.14
CA ASN A 129 -14.87 3.47 -22.54
C ASN A 129 -14.68 4.72 -23.42
N GLU A 130 -14.49 5.90 -22.83
CA GLU A 130 -14.49 7.20 -23.52
C GLU A 130 -13.22 8.00 -23.29
N ILE A 131 -12.57 7.81 -22.14
CA ILE A 131 -11.47 8.68 -21.69
C ILE A 131 -10.26 7.82 -21.32
N GLU A 132 -9.08 8.28 -21.71
CA GLU A 132 -7.78 7.79 -21.26
C GLU A 132 -6.98 8.96 -20.71
N ILE A 133 -6.48 8.86 -19.47
CA ILE A 133 -5.69 9.90 -18.80
C ILE A 133 -4.36 9.30 -18.37
N HIS A 134 -3.24 9.91 -18.84
CA HIS A 134 -1.90 9.62 -18.35
C HIS A 134 -1.47 10.73 -17.40
N ALA A 135 -0.79 10.39 -16.31
CA ALA A 135 -0.25 11.34 -15.34
C ALA A 135 0.98 10.75 -14.62
N ASN A 136 1.75 11.60 -13.95
CA ASN A 136 2.83 11.12 -13.09
C ASN A 136 2.31 10.67 -11.71
N LYS A 137 1.22 11.30 -11.26
CA LYS A 137 0.61 11.06 -9.94
C LYS A 137 -0.91 11.12 -10.04
N CYS A 138 -1.57 10.32 -9.23
CA CYS A 138 -3.00 10.39 -8.97
C CYS A 138 -3.27 10.29 -7.47
N THR A 139 -4.15 11.12 -6.96
CA THR A 139 -4.59 11.08 -5.56
C THR A 139 -6.07 10.75 -5.52
N LEU A 140 -6.40 9.68 -4.81
CA LEU A 140 -7.77 9.24 -4.55
C LEU A 140 -8.12 9.57 -3.09
N SER A 141 -9.23 10.21 -2.86
CA SER A 141 -9.68 10.60 -1.52
C SER A 141 -11.19 10.54 -1.37
N ASN A 142 -11.69 10.69 -0.13
CA ASN A 142 -13.11 10.63 0.21
C ASN A 142 -13.79 9.31 -0.22
N GLY A 143 -13.10 8.18 -0.08
CA GLY A 143 -13.66 6.90 -0.53
C GLY A 143 -13.82 6.81 -2.05
N PHE A 144 -12.84 7.33 -2.80
CA PHE A 144 -12.77 7.40 -4.27
C PHE A 144 -13.71 8.43 -4.95
N GLU A 145 -14.43 9.24 -4.17
CA GLU A 145 -15.30 10.30 -4.74
C GLU A 145 -14.49 11.43 -5.40
N LYS A 146 -13.25 11.62 -4.97
CA LYS A 146 -12.39 12.68 -5.50
C LYS A 146 -11.11 12.09 -6.05
N ILE A 147 -10.86 12.35 -7.33
CA ILE A 147 -9.67 11.90 -8.07
C ILE A 147 -8.95 13.14 -8.60
N ILE A 148 -7.66 13.28 -8.27
CA ILE A 148 -6.82 14.39 -8.74
C ILE A 148 -5.64 13.79 -9.48
N TYR A 149 -5.45 14.18 -10.75
CA TYR A 149 -4.29 13.84 -11.56
C TYR A 149 -3.30 15.00 -11.56
N ASP A 150 -2.00 14.70 -11.44
CA ASP A 150 -0.94 15.70 -11.37
C ASP A 150 0.32 15.24 -12.13
N GLY A 151 1.06 16.20 -12.65
CA GLY A 151 2.32 16.01 -13.37
C GLY A 151 2.16 15.39 -14.76
N ASN A 152 2.46 16.17 -15.81
CA ASN A 152 2.41 15.75 -17.23
C ASN A 152 1.08 15.10 -17.62
N VAL A 153 -0.04 15.69 -17.21
CA VAL A 153 -1.36 15.13 -17.49
C VAL A 153 -1.70 15.23 -18.97
N LEU A 154 -1.95 14.08 -19.60
CA LEU A 154 -2.40 13.95 -20.98
C LEU A 154 -3.74 13.22 -21.00
N THR A 155 -4.76 13.87 -21.59
CA THR A 155 -6.10 13.27 -21.73
C THR A 155 -6.41 13.01 -23.19
N LYS A 156 -6.88 11.80 -23.50
CA LYS A 156 -7.44 11.41 -24.80
C LYS A 156 -8.92 11.10 -24.63
N ILE A 157 -9.74 11.64 -25.52
CA ILE A 157 -11.21 11.43 -25.54
C ILE A 157 -11.57 10.74 -26.84
N SER A 158 -12.28 9.60 -26.73
CA SER A 158 -12.81 8.86 -27.88
C SER A 158 -14.24 9.29 -28.17
N ILE A 159 -14.43 10.09 -29.22
CA ILE A 159 -15.77 10.50 -29.65
C ILE A 159 -16.37 9.37 -30.48
N LYS A 160 -17.40 8.69 -29.98
CA LYS A 160 -18.21 7.78 -30.79
C LYS A 160 -19.10 8.63 -31.70
N ASN A 161 -18.77 8.72 -33.00
CA ASN A 161 -19.70 9.22 -33.98
C ASN A 161 -20.90 8.25 -34.04
N LYS A 162 -22.10 8.78 -33.77
CA LYS A 162 -23.37 8.05 -33.95
C LYS A 162 -23.67 7.90 -35.40
#